data_a55f015560b171e1c5025eb666e2b70c
#
_entry.id   a55f015560b171e1c5025eb666e2b70c
#
_cell.length_a   1.000
_cell.length_b   1.000
_cell.length_c   1.000
_cell.angle_alpha   90.00
_cell.angle_beta   90.00
_cell.angle_gamma   90.00
#
_symmetry.space_group_name_H-M   'P 1'
#
loop_
_entity.id
_entity.type
_entity.pdbx_description
1 polymer ?
#
loop_
_entity_poly.entity_id
_entity_poly.type
_entity_poly.pdbx_seq_one_letter_code
_entity_poly.pdbx_strand_id
1 'polypeptide(L)'
;MALGGGSFITQNKVLPGAYINFISRTRATSALSDRGVVTIALELNWGAERVIEVTSDTLQKEALKTFGYLYDSEELSPLRDIFCNATKLYLYRLNAGGDKAANDFATAKCAGTRGNDIKIMIQANVDEPSKYDVSTILGTSVVDTQTVAAASELKDNDFVVFKSDAVLSVTAATALTGGTNKTVTGTEHSAYLAEIEPYAFNAIGCMASDAITAKLYAAFTKRMWEEVGAKFQCIVYKYAADYEGVINVKNAKEIIPWVLGAEGGCAVNKSCTNKKYDGEAEVQTAYTQTQLENAIKAGEFVLHQVGDDVCVLTDINSLVTLTEEKGEVFQSNQSIRVMNQIANDIAAIFKSKYIGKIANDMLGRNALWLDIVQHHEKLQDIGAIEGFSGENVTVEPGETKKSVVVSDVVTVVNAMEQLYMTVVVQ
;
A
#
# COMPACT_ATOMS: atom_id res chain seq x y z
N MET A 1 14.63 -31.37 47.62
CA MET A 1 13.56 -32.15 47.07
C MET A 1 13.11 -31.52 45.76
N ALA A 2 13.17 -32.24 44.65
CA ALA A 2 12.60 -31.78 43.40
C ALA A 2 11.07 -31.94 43.48
N LEU A 3 10.34 -30.86 43.55
CA LEU A 3 8.87 -30.84 43.67
C LEU A 3 8.12 -31.10 42.35
N GLY A 4 8.72 -31.85 41.45
CA GLY A 4 8.17 -32.02 40.10
C GLY A 4 8.06 -30.64 39.41
N GLY A 5 8.51 -30.48 38.20
CA GLY A 5 8.42 -29.24 37.47
C GLY A 5 8.92 -29.41 36.03
N GLY A 6 8.84 -28.39 35.25
CA GLY A 6 9.29 -28.34 33.86
C GLY A 6 8.14 -28.31 32.86
N SER A 7 8.47 -28.20 31.56
CA SER A 7 7.52 -28.19 30.47
C SER A 7 6.97 -29.59 30.16
N PHE A 8 5.81 -29.66 29.53
CA PHE A 8 5.21 -30.90 29.06
C PHE A 8 4.60 -30.73 27.66
N ILE A 9 4.66 -31.81 26.87
CA ILE A 9 3.99 -31.88 25.57
C ILE A 9 2.78 -32.81 25.69
N THR A 10 2.93 -33.87 26.53
CA THR A 10 1.87 -34.85 26.83
C THR A 10 1.76 -35.03 28.34
N GLN A 11 0.61 -35.55 28.81
CA GLN A 11 0.33 -35.79 30.24
C GLN A 11 0.99 -37.10 30.75
N ASN A 12 2.29 -37.24 30.54
CA ASN A 12 3.06 -38.44 30.84
C ASN A 12 3.93 -38.36 32.11
N LYS A 13 3.69 -37.35 32.96
CA LYS A 13 4.49 -37.12 34.18
C LYS A 13 4.00 -38.07 35.32
N VAL A 14 4.94 -38.64 36.02
CA VAL A 14 4.67 -39.65 37.08
C VAL A 14 4.72 -39.02 38.48
N LEU A 15 5.54 -38.01 38.68
CA LEU A 15 5.69 -37.38 40.00
C LEU A 15 4.55 -36.41 40.31
N PRO A 16 4.01 -36.38 41.53
CA PRO A 16 3.13 -35.30 41.98
C PRO A 16 3.84 -33.97 41.88
N GLY A 17 3.22 -32.96 41.24
CA GLY A 17 3.81 -31.63 41.07
C GLY A 17 3.02 -30.73 40.11
N ALA A 18 3.34 -29.47 40.05
CA ALA A 18 2.79 -28.51 39.11
C ALA A 18 3.63 -28.48 37.82
N TYR A 19 3.03 -28.81 36.69
CA TYR A 19 3.65 -28.79 35.37
C TYR A 19 2.98 -27.65 34.57
N ILE A 20 3.71 -26.56 34.33
CA ILE A 20 3.16 -25.32 33.76
C ILE A 20 3.93 -25.00 32.48
N ASN A 21 3.20 -24.94 31.37
CA ASN A 21 3.73 -24.46 30.10
C ASN A 21 3.22 -23.04 29.84
N PHE A 22 4.16 -22.13 29.63
CA PHE A 22 3.85 -20.81 29.08
C PHE A 22 3.90 -20.89 27.57
N ILE A 23 2.74 -20.84 26.93
CA ILE A 23 2.62 -20.76 25.48
C ILE A 23 2.11 -19.38 25.11
N SER A 24 2.82 -18.67 24.25
CA SER A 24 2.30 -17.49 23.59
C SER A 24 1.28 -17.95 22.55
N ARG A 25 -0.01 -17.83 22.84
CA ARG A 25 -1.02 -17.81 21.78
C ARG A 25 -1.16 -16.36 21.34
N THR A 26 -0.96 -16.13 20.05
CA THR A 26 -1.41 -14.89 19.41
C THR A 26 -2.93 -14.87 19.53
N ARG A 27 -3.44 -14.27 20.62
CA ARG A 27 -4.85 -13.90 20.68
C ARG A 27 -5.02 -12.79 19.66
N ALA A 28 -6.08 -12.87 18.85
CA ALA A 28 -6.59 -11.67 18.20
C ALA A 28 -6.91 -10.69 19.33
N THR A 29 -6.00 -9.77 19.56
CA THR A 29 -6.18 -8.72 20.57
C THR A 29 -7.09 -7.66 19.97
N SER A 30 -7.80 -6.92 20.79
CA SER A 30 -8.45 -5.65 20.43
C SER A 30 -7.42 -4.54 20.12
N ALA A 31 -6.21 -4.90 19.67
CA ALA A 31 -5.19 -3.96 19.26
C ALA A 31 -5.62 -3.27 17.97
N LEU A 32 -5.29 -1.98 17.85
CA LEU A 32 -5.45 -1.25 16.60
C LEU A 32 -4.57 -1.91 15.53
N SER A 33 -5.11 -2.06 14.31
CA SER A 33 -4.30 -2.57 13.21
C SER A 33 -3.28 -1.53 12.76
N ASP A 34 -2.12 -2.01 12.31
CA ASP A 34 -1.07 -1.16 11.79
C ASP A 34 -1.51 -0.50 10.47
N ARG A 35 -1.03 0.73 10.26
CA ARG A 35 -1.23 1.49 9.02
C ARG A 35 0.06 1.54 8.19
N GLY A 36 -0.07 2.07 6.98
CA GLY A 36 1.06 2.23 6.06
C GLY A 36 1.07 1.21 4.93
N VAL A 37 0.02 0.41 4.79
CA VAL A 37 -0.14 -0.51 3.65
C VAL A 37 -0.90 0.22 2.54
N VAL A 38 -0.27 0.34 1.37
CA VAL A 38 -0.85 1.05 0.23
C VAL A 38 -0.78 0.22 -1.04
N THR A 39 -1.54 0.62 -2.05
CA THR A 39 -1.51 -0.05 -3.35
C THR A 39 -1.59 0.94 -4.50
N ILE A 40 -0.86 0.65 -5.57
CA ILE A 40 -0.88 1.41 -6.81
C ILE A 40 -0.55 0.51 -7.99
N ALA A 41 -1.08 0.88 -9.15
CA ALA A 41 -0.68 0.30 -10.42
C ALA A 41 0.13 1.30 -11.22
N LEU A 42 1.29 0.87 -11.72
CA LEU A 42 2.24 1.70 -12.47
C LEU A 42 2.60 1.06 -13.81
N GLU A 43 2.92 1.89 -14.79
CA GLU A 43 3.58 1.45 -16.01
C GLU A 43 5.07 1.29 -15.73
N LEU A 44 5.60 0.08 -15.92
CA LEU A 44 7.00 -0.26 -15.66
C LEU A 44 7.58 -0.99 -16.88
N ASN A 45 8.86 -0.73 -17.18
CA ASN A 45 9.53 -1.33 -18.32
C ASN A 45 10.08 -2.75 -18.06
N TRP A 46 9.95 -3.22 -16.79
CA TRP A 46 10.41 -4.52 -16.32
C TRP A 46 9.60 -4.93 -15.08
N GLY A 47 9.54 -6.21 -14.77
CA GLY A 47 8.98 -6.73 -13.53
C GLY A 47 7.88 -7.75 -13.72
N ALA A 48 7.31 -8.20 -12.62
CA ALA A 48 6.29 -9.24 -12.57
C ALA A 48 4.96 -8.79 -13.22
N GLU A 49 4.19 -9.77 -13.67
CA GLU A 49 2.88 -9.59 -14.32
C GLU A 49 1.69 -9.79 -13.36
N ARG A 50 1.94 -9.69 -12.07
CA ARG A 50 0.97 -9.87 -10.98
C ARG A 50 1.24 -8.86 -9.87
N VAL A 51 0.31 -8.75 -8.91
CA VAL A 51 0.55 -7.99 -7.68
C VAL A 51 1.77 -8.55 -6.95
N ILE A 52 2.69 -7.68 -6.60
CA ILE A 52 3.86 -7.99 -5.78
C ILE A 52 3.85 -7.15 -4.50
N GLU A 53 4.31 -7.74 -3.42
CA GLU A 53 4.55 -7.03 -2.17
C GLU A 53 5.95 -6.42 -2.20
N VAL A 54 6.03 -5.12 -1.91
CA VAL A 54 7.27 -4.35 -1.86
C VAL A 54 7.34 -3.65 -0.49
N THR A 55 8.50 -3.69 0.12
CA THR A 55 8.83 -2.91 1.32
C THR A 55 10.01 -1.98 1.03
N SER A 56 10.24 -0.99 1.88
CA SER A 56 11.40 -0.09 1.73
C SER A 56 12.73 -0.87 1.69
N ASP A 57 12.85 -1.93 2.49
CA ASP A 57 14.05 -2.78 2.53
C ASP A 57 14.22 -3.59 1.22
N THR A 58 13.14 -4.19 0.72
CA THR A 58 13.19 -4.92 -0.57
C THR A 58 13.43 -3.98 -1.75
N LEU A 59 12.85 -2.77 -1.73
CA LEU A 59 13.11 -1.76 -2.76
C LEU A 59 14.60 -1.36 -2.79
N GLN A 60 15.22 -1.13 -1.63
CA GLN A 60 16.63 -0.74 -1.58
C GLN A 60 17.58 -1.87 -2.01
N LYS A 61 17.30 -3.11 -1.62
CA LYS A 61 18.21 -4.24 -1.85
C LYS A 61 17.98 -4.94 -3.19
N GLU A 62 16.75 -5.00 -3.66
CA GLU A 62 16.35 -5.84 -4.81
C GLU A 62 15.81 -5.03 -5.99
N ALA A 63 15.98 -3.70 -6.01
CA ALA A 63 15.46 -2.83 -7.05
C ALA A 63 15.87 -3.28 -8.45
N LEU A 64 17.16 -3.55 -8.66
CA LEU A 64 17.69 -3.94 -9.96
C LEU A 64 17.09 -5.25 -10.47
N LYS A 65 16.97 -6.24 -9.60
CA LYS A 65 16.38 -7.55 -9.92
C LYS A 65 14.88 -7.44 -10.20
N THR A 66 14.15 -6.70 -9.36
CA THR A 66 12.69 -6.64 -9.39
C THR A 66 12.17 -5.70 -10.48
N PHE A 67 12.83 -4.55 -10.67
CA PHE A 67 12.35 -3.47 -11.55
C PHE A 67 13.29 -3.20 -12.74
N GLY A 68 14.47 -3.82 -12.80
CA GLY A 68 15.46 -3.60 -13.85
C GLY A 68 16.25 -2.30 -13.73
N TYR A 69 16.10 -1.57 -12.61
CA TYR A 69 16.73 -0.27 -12.36
C TYR A 69 17.37 -0.24 -10.97
N LEU A 70 18.42 0.56 -10.81
CA LEU A 70 19.00 0.82 -9.50
C LEU A 70 18.03 1.63 -8.63
N TYR A 71 18.18 1.53 -7.32
CA TYR A 71 17.31 2.21 -6.35
C TYR A 71 17.21 3.73 -6.57
N ASP A 72 18.31 4.37 -6.96
CA ASP A 72 18.45 5.82 -7.20
C ASP A 72 18.04 6.26 -8.61
N SER A 73 17.61 5.34 -9.47
CA SER A 73 17.14 5.67 -10.82
C SER A 73 15.86 6.50 -10.81
N GLU A 74 15.72 7.40 -11.78
CA GLU A 74 14.54 8.27 -11.93
C GLU A 74 13.24 7.47 -12.09
N GLU A 75 13.30 6.33 -12.79
CA GLU A 75 12.13 5.45 -13.01
C GLU A 75 11.53 4.89 -11.70
N LEU A 76 12.31 4.85 -10.61
CA LEU A 76 11.86 4.38 -9.31
C LEU A 76 11.50 5.51 -8.35
N SER A 77 11.54 6.79 -8.78
CA SER A 77 11.14 7.93 -7.95
C SER A 77 9.71 7.80 -7.40
N PRO A 78 8.69 7.29 -8.15
CA PRO A 78 7.36 7.11 -7.57
C PRO A 78 7.34 6.10 -6.42
N LEU A 79 8.17 5.07 -6.47
CA LEU A 79 8.27 4.09 -5.38
C LEU A 79 8.97 4.69 -4.14
N ARG A 80 10.01 5.50 -4.34
CA ARG A 80 10.68 6.21 -3.23
C ARG A 80 9.73 7.19 -2.57
N ASP A 81 8.96 7.94 -3.35
CA ASP A 81 7.94 8.88 -2.85
C ASP A 81 6.88 8.18 -1.98
N ILE A 82 6.41 7.00 -2.38
CA ILE A 82 5.51 6.19 -1.57
C ILE A 82 6.17 5.85 -0.22
N PHE A 83 7.41 5.38 -0.26
CA PHE A 83 8.12 4.92 0.94
C PHE A 83 8.69 6.04 1.81
N CYS A 84 8.54 7.31 1.45
CA CYS A 84 8.72 8.41 2.42
C CYS A 84 7.81 8.24 3.64
N ASN A 85 6.63 7.62 3.48
CA ASN A 85 5.63 7.54 4.53
C ASN A 85 4.96 6.16 4.68
N ALA A 86 4.91 5.34 3.63
CA ALA A 86 4.32 4.00 3.68
C ALA A 86 5.32 2.95 4.18
N THR A 87 4.81 1.86 4.75
CA THR A 87 5.60 0.72 5.22
C THR A 87 5.59 -0.46 4.26
N LYS A 88 4.50 -0.61 3.51
CA LYS A 88 4.27 -1.71 2.57
C LYS A 88 3.49 -1.22 1.36
N LEU A 89 3.88 -1.73 0.21
CA LEU A 89 3.22 -1.46 -1.07
C LEU A 89 2.81 -2.77 -1.73
N TYR A 90 1.55 -2.87 -2.15
CA TYR A 90 1.11 -3.82 -3.16
C TYR A 90 1.18 -3.14 -4.51
N LEU A 91 2.15 -3.52 -5.32
CA LEU A 91 2.41 -2.93 -6.62
C LEU A 91 1.92 -3.83 -7.73
N TYR A 92 1.23 -3.25 -8.71
CA TYR A 92 0.81 -3.93 -9.93
C TYR A 92 1.42 -3.25 -11.15
N ARG A 93 1.89 -4.05 -12.12
CA ARG A 93 2.43 -3.54 -13.39
C ARG A 93 1.32 -3.49 -14.44
N LEU A 94 0.86 -2.28 -14.80
CA LEU A 94 -0.24 -2.07 -15.75
C LEU A 94 0.08 -2.53 -17.16
N ASN A 95 1.28 -2.25 -17.65
CA ASN A 95 1.72 -2.53 -19.02
C ASN A 95 2.42 -3.90 -19.18
N ALA A 96 2.10 -4.85 -18.30
CA ALA A 96 2.55 -6.24 -18.39
C ALA A 96 1.94 -6.97 -19.61
N GLY A 97 2.56 -8.09 -20.03
CA GLY A 97 2.06 -8.92 -21.14
C GLY A 97 2.47 -8.44 -22.54
N GLY A 98 3.55 -7.68 -22.64
CA GLY A 98 4.25 -7.44 -23.90
C GLY A 98 5.19 -8.59 -24.29
N ASP A 99 6.08 -8.35 -25.27
CA ASP A 99 7.05 -9.35 -25.72
C ASP A 99 8.33 -9.31 -24.90
N LYS A 100 9.00 -10.46 -24.81
CA LYS A 100 10.31 -10.60 -24.20
C LYS A 100 11.39 -10.32 -25.23
N ALA A 101 12.38 -9.52 -24.87
CA ALA A 101 13.57 -9.33 -25.68
C ALA A 101 14.37 -10.64 -25.76
N ALA A 102 14.96 -10.94 -26.92
CA ALA A 102 15.77 -12.13 -27.12
C ALA A 102 16.91 -11.88 -28.12
N ASN A 103 17.95 -12.72 -28.07
CA ASN A 103 18.97 -12.88 -29.08
C ASN A 103 19.29 -14.36 -29.28
N ASP A 104 20.37 -14.70 -29.96
CA ASP A 104 20.76 -16.09 -30.25
C ASP A 104 21.13 -16.88 -28.98
N PHE A 105 21.49 -16.21 -27.88
CA PHE A 105 22.04 -16.82 -26.67
C PHE A 105 21.03 -16.87 -25.51
N ALA A 106 20.12 -15.90 -25.43
CA ALA A 106 19.23 -15.76 -24.25
C ALA A 106 17.92 -15.05 -24.59
N THR A 107 16.94 -15.24 -23.71
CA THR A 107 15.65 -14.53 -23.69
C THR A 107 15.49 -13.81 -22.37
N ALA A 108 15.03 -12.57 -22.38
CA ALA A 108 14.76 -11.80 -21.17
C ALA A 108 13.74 -12.53 -20.25
N LYS A 109 13.97 -12.49 -18.95
CA LYS A 109 13.10 -13.16 -17.96
C LYS A 109 11.72 -12.51 -17.88
N CYS A 110 11.68 -11.17 -17.99
CA CYS A 110 10.44 -10.38 -18.02
C CYS A 110 10.21 -9.80 -19.42
N ALA A 111 8.95 -9.68 -19.82
CA ALA A 111 8.56 -8.87 -20.97
C ALA A 111 8.77 -7.39 -20.66
N GLY A 112 9.01 -6.58 -21.69
CA GLY A 112 9.15 -5.14 -21.54
C GLY A 112 10.37 -4.56 -22.27
N THR A 113 10.32 -3.25 -22.46
CA THR A 113 11.35 -2.53 -23.22
C THR A 113 12.73 -2.56 -22.53
N ARG A 114 12.77 -2.68 -21.19
CA ARG A 114 14.03 -2.79 -20.43
C ARG A 114 14.85 -4.04 -20.81
N GLY A 115 14.18 -5.09 -21.28
CA GLY A 115 14.84 -6.30 -21.79
C GLY A 115 15.79 -6.02 -22.95
N ASN A 116 15.55 -4.97 -23.74
CA ASN A 116 16.40 -4.57 -24.87
C ASN A 116 17.76 -3.99 -24.42
N ASP A 117 17.89 -3.55 -23.16
CA ASP A 117 19.13 -3.04 -22.59
C ASP A 117 20.04 -4.15 -22.06
N ILE A 118 19.57 -5.40 -22.07
CA ILE A 118 20.35 -6.57 -21.68
C ILE A 118 21.23 -6.98 -22.87
N LYS A 119 22.52 -7.28 -22.57
CA LYS A 119 23.49 -7.74 -23.54
C LYS A 119 24.15 -9.01 -23.03
N ILE A 120 24.46 -9.93 -23.95
CA ILE A 120 25.28 -11.11 -23.68
C ILE A 120 26.62 -10.89 -24.34
N MET A 121 27.71 -11.02 -23.56
CA MET A 121 29.09 -10.97 -24.03
C MET A 121 29.76 -12.31 -23.76
N ILE A 122 30.50 -12.85 -24.75
CA ILE A 122 31.18 -14.14 -24.65
C ILE A 122 32.64 -13.92 -24.93
N GLN A 123 33.51 -14.28 -23.99
CA GLN A 123 34.95 -14.20 -24.11
C GLN A 123 35.57 -15.57 -23.90
N ALA A 124 36.73 -15.84 -24.52
CA ALA A 124 37.49 -17.04 -24.17
C ALA A 124 38.04 -16.87 -22.74
N ASN A 125 37.90 -17.92 -21.92
CA ASN A 125 38.46 -17.89 -20.57
C ASN A 125 40.01 -17.96 -20.67
N VAL A 126 40.69 -17.10 -19.90
CA VAL A 126 42.15 -16.97 -19.97
C VAL A 126 42.85 -18.14 -19.30
N ASP A 127 42.31 -18.68 -18.25
CA ASP A 127 42.91 -19.74 -17.45
C ASP A 127 42.56 -21.14 -18.03
N GLU A 128 41.34 -21.28 -18.58
CA GLU A 128 40.85 -22.52 -19.16
C GLU A 128 40.43 -22.30 -20.65
N PRO A 129 41.36 -22.40 -21.63
CA PRO A 129 41.08 -22.06 -23.04
C PRO A 129 39.98 -22.88 -23.73
N SER A 130 39.53 -23.97 -23.11
CA SER A 130 38.40 -24.78 -23.58
C SER A 130 37.02 -24.27 -23.10
N LYS A 131 37.00 -23.22 -22.29
CA LYS A 131 35.80 -22.62 -21.72
C LYS A 131 35.60 -21.18 -22.17
N TYR A 132 34.39 -20.70 -21.99
CA TYR A 132 33.96 -19.34 -22.25
C TYR A 132 33.46 -18.67 -20.97
N ASP A 133 33.79 -17.39 -20.83
CA ASP A 133 33.16 -16.51 -19.85
C ASP A 133 31.96 -15.82 -20.52
N VAL A 134 30.78 -16.19 -20.10
CA VAL A 134 29.50 -15.65 -20.58
C VAL A 134 29.00 -14.62 -19.57
N SER A 135 29.03 -13.36 -19.96
CA SER A 135 28.60 -12.24 -19.11
C SER A 135 27.24 -11.70 -19.54
N THR A 136 26.34 -11.56 -18.57
CA THR A 136 25.08 -10.83 -18.70
C THR A 136 25.31 -9.39 -18.26
N ILE A 137 25.02 -8.43 -19.14
CA ILE A 137 25.22 -7.00 -18.92
C ILE A 137 23.84 -6.32 -19.00
N LEU A 138 23.49 -5.52 -18.00
CA LEU A 138 22.28 -4.68 -18.03
C LEU A 138 22.72 -3.20 -18.11
N GLY A 139 22.41 -2.57 -19.24
CA GLY A 139 22.91 -1.23 -19.54
C GLY A 139 24.43 -1.21 -19.70
N THR A 140 25.13 -0.75 -18.66
CA THR A 140 26.61 -0.70 -18.59
C THR A 140 27.21 -1.62 -17.52
N SER A 141 26.37 -2.23 -16.68
CA SER A 141 26.83 -3.03 -15.54
C SER A 141 26.78 -4.51 -15.83
N VAL A 142 27.87 -5.23 -15.55
CA VAL A 142 27.88 -6.69 -15.56
C VAL A 142 27.11 -7.17 -14.33
N VAL A 143 26.02 -7.93 -14.55
CA VAL A 143 25.14 -8.41 -13.47
C VAL A 143 25.34 -9.89 -13.16
N ASP A 144 25.94 -10.64 -14.08
CA ASP A 144 26.29 -12.05 -13.90
C ASP A 144 27.42 -12.44 -14.86
N THR A 145 28.27 -13.37 -14.45
CA THR A 145 29.30 -13.99 -15.30
C THR A 145 29.43 -15.46 -14.95
N GLN A 146 29.37 -16.34 -15.96
CA GLN A 146 29.47 -17.79 -15.79
C GLN A 146 30.54 -18.32 -16.71
N THR A 147 31.43 -19.20 -16.18
CA THR A 147 32.49 -19.88 -16.96
C THR A 147 32.02 -21.29 -17.30
N VAL A 148 31.81 -21.59 -18.57
CA VAL A 148 31.23 -22.84 -19.07
C VAL A 148 31.92 -23.34 -20.31
N ALA A 149 31.90 -24.65 -20.59
CA ALA A 149 32.40 -25.22 -21.83
C ALA A 149 31.32 -25.22 -22.94
N ALA A 150 30.05 -25.30 -22.57
CA ALA A 150 28.92 -25.31 -23.51
C ALA A 150 27.71 -24.55 -22.96
N ALA A 151 26.83 -24.07 -23.85
CA ALA A 151 25.63 -23.34 -23.46
C ALA A 151 24.66 -24.15 -22.56
N SER A 152 24.66 -25.48 -22.68
CA SER A 152 23.86 -26.37 -21.84
C SER A 152 24.24 -26.37 -20.35
N GLU A 153 25.41 -25.83 -20.00
CA GLU A 153 25.88 -25.69 -18.62
C GLU A 153 25.49 -24.34 -18.00
N LEU A 154 25.03 -23.39 -18.82
CA LEU A 154 24.57 -22.08 -18.32
C LEU A 154 23.33 -22.23 -17.45
N LYS A 155 23.32 -21.49 -16.35
CA LYS A 155 22.18 -21.39 -15.43
C LYS A 155 21.47 -20.06 -15.62
N ASP A 156 20.16 -20.13 -15.66
CA ASP A 156 19.32 -18.91 -15.68
C ASP A 156 19.68 -18.01 -14.49
N ASN A 157 19.74 -16.72 -14.76
CA ASN A 157 19.96 -15.70 -13.74
C ASN A 157 18.68 -14.86 -13.51
N ASP A 158 18.77 -13.76 -12.77
CA ASP A 158 17.62 -12.92 -12.47
C ASP A 158 17.09 -12.14 -13.69
N PHE A 159 17.86 -12.05 -14.77
CA PHE A 159 17.55 -11.20 -15.93
C PHE A 159 17.25 -12.00 -17.20
N VAL A 160 17.88 -13.15 -17.39
CA VAL A 160 17.74 -13.95 -18.61
C VAL A 160 17.54 -15.43 -18.34
N VAL A 161 16.90 -16.06 -19.30
CA VAL A 161 16.85 -17.51 -19.50
C VAL A 161 17.74 -17.83 -20.68
N PHE A 162 18.79 -18.64 -20.47
CA PHE A 162 19.75 -18.99 -21.53
C PHE A 162 19.19 -20.07 -22.45
N LYS A 163 19.59 -20.01 -23.72
CA LYS A 163 19.28 -21.06 -24.71
C LYS A 163 20.31 -22.16 -24.61
N SER A 164 19.93 -23.33 -24.15
CA SER A 164 20.83 -24.47 -23.91
C SER A 164 21.45 -25.05 -25.21
N ASP A 165 20.83 -24.78 -26.34
CA ASP A 165 21.26 -25.20 -27.70
C ASP A 165 22.09 -24.15 -28.45
N ALA A 166 22.38 -23.00 -27.83
CA ALA A 166 23.16 -21.94 -28.42
C ALA A 166 24.63 -22.39 -28.67
N VAL A 167 25.18 -21.97 -29.78
CA VAL A 167 26.59 -22.23 -30.10
C VAL A 167 27.43 -21.09 -29.52
N LEU A 168 28.23 -21.37 -28.48
CA LEU A 168 29.11 -20.39 -27.87
C LEU A 168 30.31 -20.10 -28.79
N SER A 169 30.56 -18.83 -29.07
CA SER A 169 31.73 -18.32 -29.76
C SER A 169 32.06 -16.94 -29.20
N VAL A 170 33.34 -16.54 -29.26
CA VAL A 170 33.76 -15.22 -28.82
C VAL A 170 32.92 -14.16 -29.53
N THR A 171 32.16 -13.38 -28.78
CA THR A 171 31.19 -12.43 -29.30
C THR A 171 31.23 -11.15 -28.47
N ALA A 172 31.26 -10.00 -29.13
CA ALA A 172 31.08 -8.72 -28.45
C ALA A 172 29.71 -8.64 -27.79
N ALA A 173 29.55 -7.73 -26.87
CA ALA A 173 28.29 -7.53 -26.16
C ALA A 173 27.10 -7.33 -27.13
N THR A 174 26.30 -8.38 -27.33
CA THR A 174 25.15 -8.43 -28.24
C THR A 174 23.86 -8.22 -27.48
N ALA A 175 23.13 -7.16 -27.83
CA ALA A 175 21.88 -6.82 -27.18
C ALA A 175 20.76 -7.84 -27.46
N LEU A 176 19.89 -8.06 -26.50
CA LEU A 176 18.58 -8.64 -26.73
C LEU A 176 17.69 -7.60 -27.43
N THR A 177 16.75 -8.04 -28.25
CA THR A 177 15.86 -7.17 -29.04
C THR A 177 14.44 -7.70 -29.05
N GLY A 178 13.49 -6.85 -29.44
CA GLY A 178 12.08 -7.25 -29.58
C GLY A 178 11.27 -7.18 -28.29
N GLY A 179 11.85 -6.68 -27.19
CA GLY A 179 11.10 -6.46 -25.95
C GLY A 179 10.13 -5.29 -26.09
N THR A 180 8.86 -5.51 -25.74
CA THR A 180 7.79 -4.50 -25.80
C THR A 180 6.98 -4.44 -24.52
N ASN A 181 6.39 -3.28 -24.24
CA ASN A 181 5.37 -3.13 -23.23
C ASN A 181 3.98 -3.25 -23.88
N LYS A 182 3.01 -3.76 -23.12
CA LYS A 182 1.60 -3.70 -23.54
C LYS A 182 1.08 -2.27 -23.40
N THR A 183 0.18 -1.88 -24.31
CA THR A 183 -0.54 -0.60 -24.20
C THR A 183 -1.55 -0.66 -23.06
N VAL A 184 -1.55 0.37 -22.21
CA VAL A 184 -2.49 0.49 -21.09
C VAL A 184 -3.79 1.13 -21.56
N THR A 185 -4.91 0.53 -21.16
CA THR A 185 -6.27 0.99 -21.39
C THR A 185 -7.09 0.81 -20.11
N GLY A 186 -8.36 1.18 -20.11
CA GLY A 186 -9.27 0.91 -18.98
C GLY A 186 -9.40 -0.57 -18.61
N THR A 187 -9.07 -1.48 -19.55
CA THR A 187 -9.09 -2.94 -19.30
C THR A 187 -8.00 -3.35 -18.29
N GLU A 188 -6.79 -2.82 -18.44
CA GLU A 188 -5.67 -3.11 -17.55
C GLU A 188 -5.92 -2.56 -16.15
N HIS A 189 -6.51 -1.36 -16.04
CA HIS A 189 -6.95 -0.81 -14.76
C HIS A 189 -8.06 -1.67 -14.12
N SER A 190 -9.04 -2.15 -14.90
CA SER A 190 -10.08 -3.05 -14.40
C SER A 190 -9.51 -4.38 -13.91
N ALA A 191 -8.52 -4.94 -14.61
CA ALA A 191 -7.84 -6.16 -14.21
C ALA A 191 -7.07 -5.97 -12.87
N TYR A 192 -6.37 -4.85 -12.73
CA TYR A 192 -5.72 -4.49 -11.46
C TYR A 192 -6.72 -4.41 -10.30
N LEU A 193 -7.84 -3.68 -10.49
CA LEU A 193 -8.84 -3.52 -9.43
C LEU A 193 -9.47 -4.86 -9.02
N ALA A 194 -9.65 -5.78 -9.96
CA ALA A 194 -10.12 -7.14 -9.66
C ALA A 194 -9.08 -7.96 -8.90
N GLU A 195 -7.78 -7.83 -9.26
CA GLU A 195 -6.70 -8.58 -8.61
C GLU A 195 -6.40 -8.07 -7.21
N ILE A 196 -6.53 -6.74 -6.96
CA ILE A 196 -6.23 -6.14 -5.66
C ILE A 196 -7.38 -6.25 -4.64
N GLU A 197 -8.59 -6.53 -5.10
CA GLU A 197 -9.80 -6.59 -4.24
C GLU A 197 -9.66 -7.48 -2.99
N PRO A 198 -9.02 -8.67 -3.03
CA PRO A 198 -8.86 -9.52 -1.85
C PRO A 198 -7.79 -9.05 -0.85
N TYR A 199 -7.03 -8.00 -1.18
CA TYR A 199 -5.95 -7.50 -0.33
C TYR A 199 -6.46 -6.42 0.62
N ALA A 200 -5.87 -6.38 1.83
CA ALA A 200 -6.14 -5.32 2.80
C ALA A 200 -5.10 -4.19 2.67
N PHE A 201 -5.55 -2.96 2.49
CA PHE A 201 -4.72 -1.77 2.36
C PHE A 201 -5.43 -0.52 2.91
N ASN A 202 -4.67 0.51 3.24
CA ASN A 202 -5.19 1.76 3.81
C ASN A 202 -5.52 2.80 2.72
N ALA A 203 -4.81 2.74 1.59
CA ALA A 203 -5.03 3.66 0.50
C ALA A 203 -4.68 3.04 -0.86
N ILE A 204 -5.38 3.50 -1.92
CA ILE A 204 -5.14 3.14 -3.32
C ILE A 204 -4.87 4.39 -4.14
N GLY A 205 -3.84 4.37 -5.00
CA GLY A 205 -3.47 5.48 -5.88
C GLY A 205 -3.83 5.21 -7.34
N CYS A 206 -4.24 6.27 -8.06
CA CYS A 206 -4.48 6.25 -9.50
C CYS A 206 -3.76 7.43 -10.17
N MET A 207 -2.74 7.15 -10.97
CA MET A 207 -1.96 8.17 -11.70
C MET A 207 -2.55 8.53 -13.08
N ALA A 208 -3.71 7.95 -13.45
CA ALA A 208 -4.36 8.30 -14.70
C ALA A 208 -4.83 9.76 -14.69
N SER A 209 -4.67 10.45 -15.81
CA SER A 209 -5.09 11.84 -15.99
C SER A 209 -6.47 11.96 -16.64
N ASP A 210 -7.03 10.86 -17.14
CA ASP A 210 -8.36 10.85 -17.75
C ASP A 210 -9.45 10.58 -16.70
N ALA A 211 -10.57 11.31 -16.85
CA ALA A 211 -11.68 11.24 -15.93
C ALA A 211 -12.42 9.88 -15.92
N ILE A 212 -12.32 9.09 -17.00
CA ILE A 212 -12.99 7.78 -17.09
C ILE A 212 -12.29 6.80 -16.17
N THR A 213 -10.96 6.75 -16.23
CA THR A 213 -10.16 5.90 -15.34
C THR A 213 -10.29 6.35 -13.89
N ALA A 214 -10.21 7.67 -13.60
CA ALA A 214 -10.42 8.18 -12.25
C ALA A 214 -11.81 7.80 -11.69
N LYS A 215 -12.86 7.89 -12.50
CA LYS A 215 -14.22 7.45 -12.16
C LYS A 215 -14.29 5.95 -11.86
N LEU A 216 -13.54 5.13 -12.60
CA LEU A 216 -13.48 3.68 -12.36
C LEU A 216 -12.94 3.37 -10.94
N TYR A 217 -11.86 4.04 -10.52
CA TYR A 217 -11.30 3.88 -9.16
C TYR A 217 -12.24 4.40 -8.08
N ALA A 218 -12.88 5.56 -8.30
CA ALA A 218 -13.88 6.08 -7.37
C ALA A 218 -15.08 5.14 -7.22
N ALA A 219 -15.59 4.57 -8.32
CA ALA A 219 -16.67 3.59 -8.30
C ALA A 219 -16.27 2.29 -7.60
N PHE A 220 -15.05 1.80 -7.84
CA PHE A 220 -14.48 0.66 -7.10
C PHE A 220 -14.44 0.94 -5.61
N THR A 221 -13.93 2.10 -5.20
CA THR A 221 -13.85 2.50 -3.79
C THR A 221 -15.22 2.53 -3.15
N LYS A 222 -16.20 3.16 -3.82
CA LYS A 222 -17.58 3.22 -3.34
C LYS A 222 -18.19 1.83 -3.16
N ARG A 223 -18.04 0.94 -4.16
CA ARG A 223 -18.51 -0.44 -4.08
C ARG A 223 -17.87 -1.21 -2.92
N MET A 224 -16.54 -1.09 -2.76
CA MET A 224 -15.82 -1.74 -1.66
C MET A 224 -16.31 -1.26 -0.29
N TRP A 225 -16.61 0.02 -0.17
CA TRP A 225 -17.11 0.60 1.07
C TRP A 225 -18.55 0.18 1.39
N GLU A 226 -19.45 0.24 0.40
CA GLU A 226 -20.88 0.09 0.59
C GLU A 226 -21.35 -1.36 0.50
N GLU A 227 -20.75 -2.17 -0.36
CA GLU A 227 -21.20 -3.54 -0.62
C GLU A 227 -20.29 -4.60 0.02
N VAL A 228 -18.96 -4.38 0.05
CA VAL A 228 -18.00 -5.35 0.59
C VAL A 228 -17.68 -5.07 2.05
N GLY A 229 -17.72 -3.81 2.48
CA GLY A 229 -17.41 -3.38 3.83
C GLY A 229 -15.93 -3.13 4.10
N ALA A 230 -15.06 -3.16 3.06
CA ALA A 230 -13.64 -2.82 3.19
C ALA A 230 -13.45 -1.31 3.03
N LYS A 231 -12.83 -0.67 4.02
CA LYS A 231 -12.67 0.79 4.08
C LYS A 231 -11.22 1.20 3.84
N PHE A 232 -10.99 2.06 2.86
CA PHE A 232 -9.70 2.66 2.49
C PHE A 232 -9.94 3.99 1.77
N GLN A 233 -8.90 4.79 1.52
CA GLN A 233 -9.02 6.03 0.75
C GLN A 233 -8.43 5.86 -0.64
N CYS A 234 -9.05 6.48 -1.65
CA CYS A 234 -8.62 6.48 -3.04
C CYS A 234 -8.06 7.85 -3.42
N ILE A 235 -6.84 7.89 -3.92
CA ILE A 235 -6.17 9.13 -4.35
C ILE A 235 -6.22 9.20 -5.87
N VAL A 236 -6.84 10.25 -6.41
CA VAL A 236 -7.01 10.48 -7.86
C VAL A 236 -6.58 11.89 -8.25
N TYR A 237 -6.24 12.08 -9.51
CA TYR A 237 -5.87 13.38 -10.06
C TYR A 237 -7.07 14.09 -10.70
N LYS A 238 -7.36 15.31 -10.23
CA LYS A 238 -8.38 16.22 -10.82
C LYS A 238 -9.73 15.56 -11.13
N TYR A 239 -10.24 14.75 -10.19
CA TYR A 239 -11.56 14.14 -10.31
C TYR A 239 -12.41 14.40 -9.05
N ALA A 240 -13.40 15.29 -9.19
CA ALA A 240 -14.35 15.64 -8.14
C ALA A 240 -15.41 14.53 -8.00
N ALA A 241 -15.14 13.54 -7.14
CA ALA A 241 -16.01 12.40 -6.92
C ALA A 241 -17.22 12.71 -6.03
N ASP A 242 -17.16 13.80 -5.27
CA ASP A 242 -18.11 14.15 -4.21
C ASP A 242 -18.39 12.96 -3.27
N TYR A 243 -17.29 12.37 -2.77
CA TYR A 243 -17.33 11.17 -1.94
C TYR A 243 -16.18 11.17 -0.93
N GLU A 244 -16.47 10.87 0.33
CA GLU A 244 -15.52 10.94 1.45
C GLU A 244 -14.37 9.92 1.36
N GLY A 245 -14.57 8.84 0.63
CA GLY A 245 -13.53 7.82 0.38
C GLY A 245 -12.54 8.21 -0.72
N VAL A 246 -12.70 9.37 -1.38
CA VAL A 246 -11.87 9.78 -2.52
C VAL A 246 -11.19 11.12 -2.26
N ILE A 247 -9.89 11.18 -2.43
CA ILE A 247 -9.04 12.37 -2.31
C ILE A 247 -8.73 12.88 -3.71
N ASN A 248 -9.13 14.12 -4.00
CA ASN A 248 -8.97 14.77 -5.30
C ASN A 248 -7.72 15.66 -5.32
N VAL A 249 -6.60 15.16 -5.83
CA VAL A 249 -5.34 15.90 -5.90
C VAL A 249 -5.36 16.91 -7.04
N LYS A 250 -5.03 18.20 -6.73
CA LYS A 250 -5.07 19.30 -7.68
C LYS A 250 -3.77 19.52 -8.45
N ASN A 251 -2.61 19.48 -7.78
CA ASN A 251 -1.34 19.97 -8.33
C ASN A 251 -0.90 19.23 -9.59
N ALA A 252 -0.52 17.96 -9.45
CA ALA A 252 0.00 17.11 -10.50
C ALA A 252 -0.27 15.64 -10.21
N LYS A 253 -0.35 14.79 -11.23
CA LYS A 253 -0.50 13.34 -11.03
C LYS A 253 0.78 12.70 -10.47
N GLU A 254 1.91 13.31 -10.75
CA GLU A 254 3.24 12.86 -10.33
C GLU A 254 3.42 12.88 -8.81
N ILE A 255 2.63 13.69 -8.06
CA ILE A 255 2.66 13.68 -6.58
C ILE A 255 1.74 12.63 -5.96
N ILE A 256 0.90 11.94 -6.74
CA ILE A 256 0.00 10.91 -6.22
C ILE A 256 0.76 9.83 -5.43
N PRO A 257 1.93 9.33 -5.86
CA PRO A 257 2.73 8.38 -5.07
C PRO A 257 3.07 8.89 -3.67
N TRP A 258 3.49 10.14 -3.55
CA TRP A 258 3.78 10.76 -2.26
C TRP A 258 2.51 10.92 -1.39
N VAL A 259 1.42 11.44 -1.99
CA VAL A 259 0.14 11.59 -1.28
C VAL A 259 -0.39 10.24 -0.82
N LEU A 260 -0.26 9.19 -1.66
CA LEU A 260 -0.62 7.81 -1.33
C LEU A 260 0.15 7.30 -0.10
N GLY A 261 1.46 7.53 -0.07
CA GLY A 261 2.30 7.19 1.08
C GLY A 261 1.91 7.99 2.31
N ALA A 262 1.73 9.31 2.17
CA ALA A 262 1.38 10.22 3.26
C ALA A 262 0.03 9.87 3.90
N GLU A 263 -1.02 9.67 3.11
CA GLU A 263 -2.37 9.34 3.59
C GLU A 263 -2.46 7.90 4.14
N GLY A 264 -1.86 6.94 3.43
CA GLY A 264 -1.83 5.54 3.89
C GLY A 264 -1.00 5.34 5.14
N GLY A 265 0.13 6.06 5.27
CA GLY A 265 1.04 5.97 6.41
C GLY A 265 0.71 6.89 7.57
N CYS A 266 -0.20 7.87 7.39
CA CYS A 266 -0.59 8.78 8.47
C CYS A 266 -1.23 8.02 9.62
N ALA A 267 -0.78 8.29 10.84
CA ALA A 267 -1.37 7.70 12.04
C ALA A 267 -2.82 8.16 12.22
N VAL A 268 -3.64 7.30 12.82
CA VAL A 268 -5.09 7.54 12.98
C VAL A 268 -5.41 8.86 13.69
N ASN A 269 -4.60 9.23 14.68
CA ASN A 269 -4.74 10.44 15.48
C ASN A 269 -4.00 11.67 14.92
N LYS A 270 -3.54 11.62 13.66
CA LYS A 270 -2.79 12.70 13.02
C LYS A 270 -3.48 13.19 11.77
N SER A 271 -3.18 14.43 11.39
CA SER A 271 -3.58 15.05 10.13
C SER A 271 -2.37 15.20 9.21
N CYS A 272 -2.61 15.15 7.90
CA CYS A 272 -1.65 15.55 6.90
C CYS A 272 -1.64 17.08 6.67
N THR A 273 -2.54 17.86 7.27
CA THR A 273 -2.52 19.34 7.18
C THR A 273 -1.16 19.89 7.60
N ASN A 274 -0.63 20.79 6.82
CA ASN A 274 0.70 21.41 6.99
C ASN A 274 1.87 20.41 6.99
N LYS A 275 1.65 19.17 6.53
CA LYS A 275 2.74 18.21 6.34
C LYS A 275 3.65 18.68 5.22
N LYS A 276 4.95 18.78 5.51
CA LYS A 276 5.97 19.14 4.52
C LYS A 276 6.07 18.07 3.45
N TYR A 277 6.11 18.51 2.19
CA TYR A 277 6.40 17.67 1.04
C TYR A 277 7.90 17.39 0.97
N ASP A 278 8.26 16.13 1.00
CA ASP A 278 9.62 15.61 0.91
C ASP A 278 9.78 14.62 -0.25
N GLY A 279 8.86 14.67 -1.23
CA GLY A 279 8.90 13.87 -2.45
C GLY A 279 9.85 14.45 -3.51
N GLU A 280 10.11 13.66 -4.55
CA GLU A 280 11.04 14.00 -5.62
C GLU A 280 10.40 14.73 -6.80
N ALA A 281 9.07 14.60 -6.98
CA ALA A 281 8.37 15.23 -8.10
C ALA A 281 8.29 16.75 -7.92
N GLU A 282 8.50 17.50 -9.01
CA GLU A 282 8.30 18.95 -9.01
C GLU A 282 6.82 19.30 -8.84
N VAL A 283 6.53 20.27 -7.98
CA VAL A 283 5.18 20.67 -7.62
C VAL A 283 4.91 22.13 -7.99
N GLN A 284 3.87 22.37 -8.78
CA GLN A 284 3.37 23.73 -9.00
C GLN A 284 2.64 24.21 -7.74
N THR A 285 3.16 25.29 -7.12
CA THR A 285 2.66 25.83 -5.84
C THR A 285 2.28 27.32 -5.92
N ALA A 286 2.40 27.94 -7.08
CA ALA A 286 2.10 29.37 -7.28
C ALA A 286 0.58 29.60 -7.34
N TYR A 287 -0.08 29.56 -6.18
CA TYR A 287 -1.51 29.82 -6.03
C TYR A 287 -1.75 31.14 -5.29
N THR A 288 -2.76 31.89 -5.73
CA THR A 288 -3.29 33.02 -4.96
C THR A 288 -4.15 32.50 -3.80
N GLN A 289 -4.33 33.35 -2.76
CA GLN A 289 -5.21 33.01 -1.64
C GLN A 289 -6.62 32.58 -2.11
N THR A 290 -7.22 33.32 -3.03
CA THR A 290 -8.55 32.98 -3.58
C THR A 290 -8.57 31.62 -4.28
N GLN A 291 -7.48 31.23 -4.97
CA GLN A 291 -7.40 29.92 -5.59
C GLN A 291 -7.29 28.80 -4.56
N LEU A 292 -6.58 29.03 -3.45
CA LEU A 292 -6.49 28.07 -2.34
C LEU A 292 -7.84 27.93 -1.62
N GLU A 293 -8.53 29.03 -1.33
CA GLU A 293 -9.87 29.01 -0.74
C GLU A 293 -10.89 28.27 -1.62
N ASN A 294 -10.84 28.52 -2.94
CA ASN A 294 -11.72 27.83 -3.89
C ASN A 294 -11.39 26.33 -4.00
N ALA A 295 -10.12 25.96 -3.89
CA ALA A 295 -9.70 24.57 -3.88
C ALA A 295 -10.27 23.82 -2.66
N ILE A 296 -10.20 24.40 -1.47
CA ILE A 296 -10.81 23.83 -0.26
C ILE A 296 -12.32 23.64 -0.46
N LYS A 297 -13.03 24.68 -0.95
CA LYS A 297 -14.48 24.62 -1.21
C LYS A 297 -14.86 23.58 -2.27
N ALA A 298 -13.94 23.25 -3.17
CA ALA A 298 -14.12 22.25 -4.21
C ALA A 298 -13.70 20.83 -3.76
N GLY A 299 -13.28 20.63 -2.50
CA GLY A 299 -12.79 19.34 -2.00
C GLY A 299 -11.50 18.90 -2.68
N GLU A 300 -10.61 19.84 -3.02
CA GLU A 300 -9.33 19.57 -3.67
C GLU A 300 -8.20 19.52 -2.64
N PHE A 301 -7.45 18.42 -2.62
CA PHE A 301 -6.21 18.28 -1.86
C PHE A 301 -5.08 19.00 -2.60
N VAL A 302 -4.45 19.98 -1.93
CA VAL A 302 -3.49 20.89 -2.54
C VAL A 302 -2.21 21.00 -1.75
N LEU A 303 -1.07 20.95 -2.44
CA LEU A 303 0.23 21.39 -1.92
C LEU A 303 0.47 22.85 -2.28
N HIS A 304 0.92 23.64 -1.32
CA HIS A 304 1.16 25.06 -1.49
C HIS A 304 2.48 25.50 -0.83
N GLN A 305 2.95 26.70 -1.19
CA GLN A 305 4.17 27.25 -0.64
C GLN A 305 3.93 27.86 0.75
N VAL A 306 4.77 27.48 1.72
CA VAL A 306 4.80 28.04 3.08
C VAL A 306 6.25 28.42 3.40
N GLY A 307 6.60 29.72 3.24
CA GLY A 307 7.99 30.14 3.31
C GLY A 307 8.84 29.47 2.23
N ASP A 308 9.88 28.77 2.63
CA ASP A 308 10.76 28.01 1.72
C ASP A 308 10.29 26.58 1.49
N ASP A 309 9.26 26.12 2.21
CA ASP A 309 8.76 24.75 2.16
C ASP A 309 7.49 24.62 1.35
N VAL A 310 7.25 23.45 0.78
CA VAL A 310 5.99 23.07 0.17
C VAL A 310 5.25 22.17 1.16
N CYS A 311 4.00 22.52 1.48
CA CYS A 311 3.21 21.82 2.49
C CYS A 311 1.81 21.49 2.00
N VAL A 312 1.17 20.52 2.63
CA VAL A 312 -0.26 20.22 2.45
C VAL A 312 -1.08 21.39 3.01
N LEU A 313 -2.00 21.92 2.22
CA LEU A 313 -2.86 23.04 2.63
C LEU A 313 -3.82 22.62 3.74
N THR A 314 -4.62 21.61 3.48
CA THR A 314 -5.52 20.99 4.45
C THR A 314 -5.80 19.54 4.04
N ASP A 315 -6.04 18.69 5.04
CA ASP A 315 -6.20 17.24 4.90
C ASP A 315 -7.67 16.88 4.63
N ILE A 316 -8.12 17.13 3.38
CA ILE A 316 -9.50 16.98 2.96
C ILE A 316 -9.68 15.99 1.81
N ASN A 317 -10.90 15.45 1.72
CA ASN A 317 -11.35 14.60 0.61
C ASN A 317 -12.27 15.36 -0.36
N SER A 318 -12.80 14.65 -1.35
CA SER A 318 -13.62 15.24 -2.42
C SER A 318 -15.09 15.48 -2.06
N LEU A 319 -15.54 15.17 -0.84
CA LEU A 319 -16.92 15.39 -0.41
C LEU A 319 -17.21 16.88 -0.28
N VAL A 320 -18.17 17.39 -1.04
CA VAL A 320 -18.63 18.78 -0.98
C VAL A 320 -20.12 18.90 -0.73
N THR A 321 -20.91 17.90 -1.10
CA THR A 321 -22.35 17.87 -0.84
C THR A 321 -22.60 17.30 0.55
N LEU A 322 -22.99 18.17 1.50
CA LEU A 322 -23.32 17.76 2.85
C LEU A 322 -24.78 17.35 2.96
N THR A 323 -25.06 16.39 3.82
CA THR A 323 -26.41 15.89 4.15
C THR A 323 -26.61 15.85 5.67
N GLU A 324 -27.82 15.54 6.13
CA GLU A 324 -28.08 15.34 7.56
C GLU A 324 -27.27 14.19 8.15
N GLU A 325 -26.97 13.16 7.35
CA GLU A 325 -26.19 11.98 7.75
C GLU A 325 -24.66 12.19 7.60
N LYS A 326 -24.24 13.06 6.66
CA LYS A 326 -22.84 13.33 6.36
C LYS A 326 -22.57 14.83 6.45
N GLY A 327 -22.24 15.30 7.65
CA GLY A 327 -21.85 16.68 7.92
C GLY A 327 -20.37 16.97 7.62
N GLU A 328 -19.89 18.15 7.98
CA GLU A 328 -18.52 18.65 7.75
C GLU A 328 -17.41 17.70 8.23
N VAL A 329 -17.67 16.93 9.30
CA VAL A 329 -16.70 15.97 9.84
C VAL A 329 -16.28 14.91 8.81
N PHE A 330 -17.13 14.59 7.84
CA PHE A 330 -16.83 13.65 6.76
C PHE A 330 -15.94 14.23 5.66
N GLN A 331 -15.71 15.54 5.62
CA GLN A 331 -14.80 16.16 4.67
C GLN A 331 -13.33 16.03 5.09
N SER A 332 -13.05 15.77 6.38
CA SER A 332 -11.69 15.59 6.90
C SER A 332 -11.18 14.17 6.68
N ASN A 333 -10.02 14.03 6.02
CA ASN A 333 -9.35 12.74 5.87
C ASN A 333 -8.94 12.14 7.22
N GLN A 334 -8.58 12.96 8.22
CA GLN A 334 -8.28 12.49 9.57
C GLN A 334 -9.51 11.80 10.19
N SER A 335 -10.70 12.39 10.08
CA SER A 335 -11.94 11.79 10.56
C SER A 335 -12.24 10.48 9.81
N ILE A 336 -12.09 10.47 8.51
CA ILE A 336 -12.28 9.28 7.67
C ILE A 336 -11.30 8.17 8.05
N ARG A 337 -10.04 8.50 8.38
CA ARG A 337 -9.07 7.50 8.88
C ARG A 337 -9.52 6.83 10.17
N VAL A 338 -10.07 7.60 11.12
CA VAL A 338 -10.62 7.06 12.37
C VAL A 338 -11.80 6.13 12.08
N MET A 339 -12.76 6.58 11.27
CA MET A 339 -13.94 5.79 10.91
C MET A 339 -13.56 4.50 10.15
N ASN A 340 -12.61 4.57 9.23
CA ASN A 340 -12.10 3.41 8.51
C ASN A 340 -11.39 2.43 9.45
N GLN A 341 -10.61 2.93 10.41
CA GLN A 341 -9.94 2.10 11.41
C GLN A 341 -10.96 1.33 12.25
N ILE A 342 -11.97 2.03 12.79
CA ILE A 342 -13.05 1.41 13.55
C ILE A 342 -13.73 0.31 12.71
N ALA A 343 -14.18 0.64 11.51
CA ALA A 343 -14.92 -0.29 10.66
C ALA A 343 -14.12 -1.55 10.34
N ASN A 344 -12.86 -1.39 9.91
CA ASN A 344 -12.01 -2.50 9.53
C ASN A 344 -11.61 -3.37 10.73
N ASP A 345 -11.24 -2.75 11.87
CA ASP A 345 -10.81 -3.46 13.06
C ASP A 345 -11.96 -4.25 13.69
N ILE A 346 -13.15 -3.63 13.83
CA ILE A 346 -14.32 -4.32 14.36
C ILE A 346 -14.76 -5.47 13.44
N ALA A 347 -14.71 -5.27 12.11
CA ALA A 347 -14.98 -6.35 11.16
C ALA A 347 -13.98 -7.50 11.32
N ALA A 348 -12.69 -7.21 11.50
CA ALA A 348 -11.64 -8.21 11.71
C ALA A 348 -11.82 -8.94 13.05
N ILE A 349 -12.14 -8.23 14.13
CA ILE A 349 -12.46 -8.80 15.45
C ILE A 349 -13.66 -9.75 15.33
N PHE A 350 -14.75 -9.28 14.72
CA PHE A 350 -15.97 -10.07 14.57
C PHE A 350 -15.73 -11.34 13.74
N LYS A 351 -15.02 -11.22 12.60
CA LYS A 351 -14.65 -12.36 11.74
C LYS A 351 -13.78 -13.37 12.47
N SER A 352 -12.77 -12.91 13.21
CA SER A 352 -11.78 -13.80 13.83
C SER A 352 -12.28 -14.46 15.11
N LYS A 353 -13.08 -13.77 15.92
CA LYS A 353 -13.51 -14.25 17.26
C LYS A 353 -14.94 -14.79 17.29
N TYR A 354 -15.88 -14.22 16.53
CA TYR A 354 -17.32 -14.43 16.73
C TYR A 354 -17.96 -15.30 15.67
N ILE A 355 -17.69 -15.08 14.39
CA ILE A 355 -18.37 -15.81 13.30
C ILE A 355 -18.21 -17.33 13.45
N GLY A 356 -19.32 -18.01 13.72
CA GLY A 356 -19.36 -19.45 13.86
C GLY A 356 -18.68 -20.03 15.11
N LYS A 357 -18.21 -19.16 16.05
CA LYS A 357 -17.44 -19.59 17.24
C LYS A 357 -18.13 -19.25 18.57
N ILE A 358 -18.81 -18.11 18.65
CA ILE A 358 -19.46 -17.63 19.87
C ILE A 358 -20.97 -17.66 19.66
N ALA A 359 -21.69 -18.13 20.68
CA ALA A 359 -23.15 -18.17 20.67
C ALA A 359 -23.74 -16.73 20.75
N ASN A 360 -24.83 -16.47 20.03
CA ASN A 360 -25.56 -15.22 20.13
C ASN A 360 -26.51 -15.24 21.34
N ASP A 361 -25.95 -15.30 22.54
CA ASP A 361 -26.62 -15.18 23.82
C ASP A 361 -26.13 -13.90 24.53
N MET A 362 -26.63 -13.69 25.76
CA MET A 362 -26.24 -12.52 26.54
C MET A 362 -24.73 -12.48 26.82
N LEU A 363 -24.10 -13.63 27.08
CA LEU A 363 -22.67 -13.68 27.38
C LEU A 363 -21.84 -13.38 26.12
N GLY A 364 -22.24 -13.93 24.99
CA GLY A 364 -21.56 -13.67 23.68
C GLY A 364 -21.68 -12.20 23.27
N ARG A 365 -22.84 -11.58 23.45
CA ARG A 365 -23.04 -10.14 23.18
C ARG A 365 -22.25 -9.26 24.14
N ASN A 366 -22.20 -9.59 25.44
CA ASN A 366 -21.35 -8.87 26.41
C ASN A 366 -19.85 -8.99 26.05
N ALA A 367 -19.41 -10.15 25.57
CA ALA A 367 -18.03 -10.31 25.11
C ALA A 367 -17.73 -9.43 23.89
N LEU A 368 -18.66 -9.33 22.93
CA LEU A 368 -18.51 -8.44 21.78
C LEU A 368 -18.51 -6.97 22.20
N TRP A 369 -19.41 -6.58 23.09
CA TRP A 369 -19.42 -5.25 23.67
C TRP A 369 -18.08 -4.90 24.31
N LEU A 370 -17.51 -5.79 25.11
CA LEU A 370 -16.22 -5.58 25.76
C LEU A 370 -15.08 -5.40 24.75
N ASP A 371 -15.04 -6.21 23.68
CA ASP A 371 -14.02 -6.09 22.64
C ASP A 371 -14.12 -4.74 21.89
N ILE A 372 -15.34 -4.25 21.62
CA ILE A 372 -15.57 -2.95 20.99
C ILE A 372 -15.13 -1.82 21.93
N VAL A 373 -15.58 -1.86 23.21
CA VAL A 373 -15.18 -0.85 24.20
C VAL A 373 -13.66 -0.78 24.35
N GLN A 374 -12.98 -1.91 24.50
CA GLN A 374 -11.52 -1.94 24.59
C GLN A 374 -10.82 -1.40 23.34
N HIS A 375 -11.38 -1.59 22.17
CA HIS A 375 -10.87 -1.00 20.94
C HIS A 375 -10.99 0.53 20.97
N HIS A 376 -12.14 1.07 21.38
CA HIS A 376 -12.39 2.51 21.41
C HIS A 376 -11.62 3.21 22.51
N GLU A 377 -11.46 2.57 23.68
CA GLU A 377 -10.56 3.07 24.74
C GLU A 377 -9.13 3.29 24.21
N LYS A 378 -8.61 2.40 23.39
CA LYS A 378 -7.29 2.59 22.75
C LYS A 378 -7.27 3.74 21.75
N LEU A 379 -8.35 3.95 20.98
CA LEU A 379 -8.45 5.14 20.12
C LEU A 379 -8.48 6.42 20.94
N GLN A 380 -9.15 6.41 22.09
CA GLN A 380 -9.16 7.53 23.03
C GLN A 380 -7.79 7.76 23.67
N ASP A 381 -7.08 6.71 24.08
CA ASP A 381 -5.74 6.78 24.68
C ASP A 381 -4.73 7.45 23.75
N ILE A 382 -4.85 7.23 22.43
CA ILE A 382 -4.01 7.90 21.44
C ILE A 382 -4.55 9.26 20.99
N GLY A 383 -5.71 9.70 21.49
CA GLY A 383 -6.35 10.96 21.15
C GLY A 383 -6.95 10.99 19.72
N ALA A 384 -7.40 9.86 19.19
CA ALA A 384 -8.13 9.79 17.93
C ALA A 384 -9.64 10.07 18.10
N ILE A 385 -10.19 9.73 19.27
CA ILE A 385 -11.55 10.07 19.71
C ILE A 385 -11.50 10.65 21.11
N GLU A 386 -12.57 11.30 21.53
CA GLU A 386 -12.69 11.90 22.86
C GLU A 386 -14.05 11.63 23.51
N GLY A 387 -14.11 11.73 24.84
CA GLY A 387 -15.34 11.62 25.61
C GLY A 387 -16.03 10.25 25.53
N PHE A 388 -15.30 9.20 25.15
CA PHE A 388 -15.83 7.86 24.99
C PHE A 388 -15.95 7.14 26.35
N SER A 389 -17.05 6.43 26.53
CA SER A 389 -17.27 5.50 27.64
C SER A 389 -18.03 4.26 27.15
N GLY A 390 -18.01 3.16 27.91
CA GLY A 390 -18.73 1.94 27.54
C GLY A 390 -20.26 2.13 27.36
N GLU A 391 -20.81 3.20 27.89
CA GLU A 391 -22.25 3.54 27.75
C GLU A 391 -22.59 4.00 26.32
N ASN A 392 -21.57 4.43 25.53
CA ASN A 392 -21.75 4.83 24.14
C ASN A 392 -21.96 3.63 23.19
N VAL A 393 -21.71 2.40 23.66
CA VAL A 393 -21.86 1.18 22.87
C VAL A 393 -22.97 0.31 23.44
N THR A 394 -23.86 -0.13 22.57
CA THR A 394 -24.86 -1.16 22.91
C THR A 394 -24.81 -2.31 21.93
N VAL A 395 -24.96 -3.55 22.42
CA VAL A 395 -24.99 -4.76 21.58
C VAL A 395 -26.25 -5.54 21.88
N GLU A 396 -27.16 -5.57 20.91
CA GLU A 396 -28.49 -6.14 21.05
C GLU A 396 -28.70 -7.34 20.09
N PRO A 397 -29.69 -8.23 20.38
CA PRO A 397 -30.09 -9.23 19.40
C PRO A 397 -30.61 -8.55 18.13
N GLY A 398 -30.19 -9.04 16.97
CA GLY A 398 -30.77 -8.62 15.70
C GLY A 398 -32.09 -9.34 15.39
N GLU A 399 -32.64 -9.10 14.20
CA GLU A 399 -33.90 -9.68 13.72
C GLU A 399 -33.90 -11.21 13.68
N THR A 400 -32.73 -11.82 13.47
CA THR A 400 -32.58 -13.27 13.44
C THR A 400 -31.75 -13.76 14.62
N LYS A 401 -31.90 -15.04 14.98
CA LYS A 401 -31.07 -15.67 16.04
C LYS A 401 -29.56 -15.65 15.73
N LYS A 402 -29.18 -15.36 14.51
CA LYS A 402 -27.77 -15.33 14.06
C LYS A 402 -27.21 -13.91 13.92
N SER A 403 -28.02 -12.88 14.06
CA SER A 403 -27.63 -11.49 13.91
C SER A 403 -27.56 -10.76 15.25
N VAL A 404 -26.64 -9.79 15.32
CA VAL A 404 -26.51 -8.82 16.39
C VAL A 404 -26.58 -7.42 15.80
N VAL A 405 -27.11 -6.46 16.56
CA VAL A 405 -27.11 -5.05 16.21
C VAL A 405 -26.24 -4.32 17.23
N VAL A 406 -25.37 -3.47 16.73
CA VAL A 406 -24.50 -2.61 17.55
C VAL A 406 -24.88 -1.17 17.26
N SER A 407 -25.16 -0.39 18.31
CA SER A 407 -25.21 1.07 18.25
C SER A 407 -23.95 1.59 18.94
N ASP A 408 -23.24 2.49 18.26
CA ASP A 408 -21.94 2.99 18.67
C ASP A 408 -21.85 4.49 18.36
N VAL A 409 -21.48 5.27 19.38
CA VAL A 409 -21.36 6.74 19.28
C VAL A 409 -19.94 7.16 19.63
N VAL A 410 -19.25 7.77 18.68
CA VAL A 410 -17.89 8.26 18.86
C VAL A 410 -17.77 9.74 18.47
N THR A 411 -16.97 10.48 19.22
CA THR A 411 -16.58 11.86 18.88
C THR A 411 -15.15 11.83 18.36
N VAL A 412 -14.98 12.11 17.08
CA VAL A 412 -13.66 12.12 16.43
C VAL A 412 -12.92 13.41 16.76
N VAL A 413 -11.62 13.32 17.05
CA VAL A 413 -10.74 14.47 17.29
C VAL A 413 -10.02 14.82 15.99
N ASN A 414 -10.08 16.11 15.61
CA ASN A 414 -9.35 16.68 14.48
C ASN A 414 -8.22 17.60 14.95
N ALA A 415 -7.19 17.75 14.12
CA ALA A 415 -6.12 18.73 14.35
C ALA A 415 -6.66 20.16 14.33
N MET A 416 -6.05 21.06 15.09
CA MET A 416 -6.35 22.49 15.04
C MET A 416 -5.81 23.11 13.73
N GLU A 417 -6.68 23.72 12.94
CA GLU A 417 -6.31 24.34 11.67
C GLU A 417 -6.50 25.87 11.67
N GLN A 418 -7.32 26.40 12.58
CA GLN A 418 -7.64 27.82 12.62
C GLN A 418 -7.54 28.38 14.04
N LEU A 419 -6.83 29.52 14.21
CA LEU A 419 -6.71 30.24 15.46
C LEU A 419 -7.36 31.63 15.31
N TYR A 420 -8.37 31.90 16.13
CA TYR A 420 -8.97 33.23 16.28
C TYR A 420 -8.58 33.81 17.64
N MET A 421 -7.72 34.82 17.65
CA MET A 421 -7.23 35.45 18.88
C MET A 421 -7.44 36.94 18.84
N THR A 422 -8.04 37.52 19.89
CA THR A 422 -8.16 38.95 20.08
C THR A 422 -7.25 39.39 21.22
N VAL A 423 -6.32 40.31 20.93
CA VAL A 423 -5.44 40.93 21.95
C VAL A 423 -5.92 42.34 22.21
N VAL A 424 -6.25 42.64 23.44
CA VAL A 424 -6.59 43.98 23.88
C VAL A 424 -5.36 44.61 24.51
N VAL A 425 -4.83 45.67 23.90
CA VAL A 425 -3.69 46.44 24.45
C VAL A 425 -4.27 47.63 25.23
N GLN A 426 -3.89 47.78 26.51
CA GLN A 426 -4.27 48.88 27.38
C GLN A 426 -3.16 49.93 27.45
#